data_0156a1ae0abebce7f771d571a605532f
#
_entry.id   0156a1ae0abebce7f771d571a605532f
#
_cell.length_a   1.000
_cell.length_b   1.000
_cell.length_c   1.000
_cell.angle_alpha   90.00
_cell.angle_beta   90.00
_cell.angle_gamma   90.00
#
_symmetry.space_group_name_H-M   'P 1'
#
loop_
_entity.id
_entity.type
_entity.pdbx_description
1 polymer ?
#
loop_
_entity_poly.entity_id
_entity_poly.type
_entity_poly.pdbx_seq_one_letter_code
_entity_poly.pdbx_strand_id
1 'polypeptide(L)'
;MLRTIPVINNKGGVGKTTTAVNVAAGLARRGRNVLLVDLDSQGSASVSLGVDQKDLSPSSADVLFGDRSLRDTIRPTAVDNIDLLTGSLELANADVRLKQQDRGQYRLASVLEEVEDEYQSILIDCAPSTSILSVNALIAADAFIIPVTPSYLALEGVVSLGEVVRRVRRGIGEAAPILGLALTMVDRSESQVDDAIEQLRNHYGGKVFDTVIRKDPKLEEAPSRNMDIFRYAPDSQGAQDYQKLIDEVEERLQRYGSVYGSLQEGGSNGASQDSPAASEVSSPPSSKSSSSR
;
A
#
# COMPACT_ATOMS: atom_id res chain seq x y z
N MET A 1 -15.04 9.99 0.72
CA MET A 1 -13.67 10.30 1.25
C MET A 1 -12.78 9.11 0.89
N LEU A 2 -11.53 9.31 0.45
CA LEU A 2 -10.62 8.17 0.15
C LEU A 2 -10.31 7.38 1.42
N ARG A 3 -10.53 6.06 1.38
CA ARG A 3 -10.45 5.20 2.57
C ARG A 3 -9.48 4.03 2.40
N THR A 4 -9.50 3.38 1.23
CA THR A 4 -8.77 2.13 1.00
C THR A 4 -7.42 2.39 0.33
N ILE A 5 -6.34 2.07 1.05
CA ILE A 5 -4.96 2.44 0.69
C ILE A 5 -4.04 1.22 0.77
N PRO A 6 -3.84 0.48 -0.32
CA PRO A 6 -2.80 -0.53 -0.39
C PRO A 6 -1.39 0.04 -0.31
N VAL A 7 -0.54 -0.66 0.43
CA VAL A 7 0.90 -0.48 0.41
C VAL A 7 1.51 -1.59 -0.44
N ILE A 8 1.91 -1.27 -1.66
CA ILE A 8 2.20 -2.25 -2.69
C ILE A 8 3.51 -1.97 -3.42
N ASN A 9 4.32 -3.00 -3.59
CA ASN A 9 5.47 -3.04 -4.49
C ASN A 9 5.81 -4.51 -4.79
N ASN A 10 6.20 -4.81 -6.03
CA ASN A 10 6.59 -6.16 -6.46
C ASN A 10 7.92 -6.62 -5.84
N LYS A 11 8.76 -5.69 -5.39
CA LYS A 11 10.06 -6.00 -4.79
C LYS A 11 9.89 -6.40 -3.32
N GLY A 12 10.52 -7.50 -2.91
CA GLY A 12 10.64 -7.89 -1.51
C GLY A 12 11.57 -6.97 -0.72
N GLY A 13 11.36 -6.87 0.61
CA GLY A 13 12.27 -6.16 1.50
C GLY A 13 12.30 -4.62 1.35
N VAL A 14 11.31 -4.00 0.71
CA VAL A 14 11.23 -2.53 0.57
C VAL A 14 10.42 -1.84 1.67
N GLY A 15 10.09 -2.53 2.76
CA GLY A 15 9.36 -1.95 3.89
C GLY A 15 7.85 -1.82 3.68
N LYS A 16 7.20 -2.67 2.85
CA LYS A 16 5.73 -2.65 2.68
C LYS A 16 5.00 -2.83 4.00
N THR A 17 5.22 -3.95 4.66
CA THR A 17 4.60 -4.28 5.94
C THR A 17 4.91 -3.21 7.00
N THR A 18 6.18 -2.80 7.10
CA THR A 18 6.59 -1.74 8.03
C THR A 18 5.82 -0.44 7.76
N THR A 19 5.65 -0.07 6.49
CA THR A 19 4.91 1.13 6.12
C THR A 19 3.40 0.96 6.39
N ALA A 20 2.79 -0.16 6.03
CA ALA A 20 1.37 -0.41 6.28
C ALA A 20 1.04 -0.35 7.77
N VAL A 21 1.80 -1.05 8.61
CA VAL A 21 1.63 -1.10 10.07
C VAL A 21 1.81 0.28 10.69
N ASN A 22 2.90 1.00 10.35
CA ASN A 22 3.19 2.28 11.01
C ASN A 22 2.28 3.42 10.48
N VAL A 23 1.85 3.40 9.22
CA VAL A 23 0.84 4.35 8.73
C VAL A 23 -0.51 4.08 9.41
N ALA A 24 -0.93 2.81 9.52
CA ALA A 24 -2.16 2.44 10.24
C ALA A 24 -2.10 2.91 11.70
N ALA A 25 -1.01 2.60 12.42
CA ALA A 25 -0.82 2.99 13.81
C ALA A 25 -0.82 4.51 13.98
N GLY A 26 -0.17 5.25 13.10
CA GLY A 26 -0.15 6.71 13.18
C GLY A 26 -1.50 7.36 12.90
N LEU A 27 -2.28 6.84 11.94
CA LEU A 27 -3.64 7.32 11.68
C LEU A 27 -4.57 7.01 12.88
N ALA A 28 -4.47 5.82 13.47
CA ALA A 28 -5.23 5.44 14.65
C ALA A 28 -4.92 6.32 15.86
N ARG A 29 -3.64 6.67 16.11
CA ARG A 29 -3.22 7.61 17.15
C ARG A 29 -3.81 9.02 16.97
N ARG A 30 -4.25 9.36 15.76
CA ARG A 30 -4.96 10.62 15.44
C ARG A 30 -6.48 10.48 15.58
N GLY A 31 -6.96 9.37 16.14
CA GLY A 31 -8.38 9.10 16.42
C GLY A 31 -9.17 8.58 15.23
N ARG A 32 -8.51 8.09 14.16
CA ARG A 32 -9.20 7.41 13.07
C ARG A 32 -9.44 5.95 13.42
N ASN A 33 -10.63 5.43 13.11
CA ASN A 33 -10.88 4.00 13.09
C ASN A 33 -10.25 3.40 11.83
N VAL A 34 -9.30 2.49 12.02
CA VAL A 34 -8.48 1.90 10.96
C VAL A 34 -8.73 0.40 10.90
N LEU A 35 -8.98 -0.13 9.72
CA LEU A 35 -8.85 -1.56 9.43
C LEU A 35 -7.51 -1.81 8.73
N LEU A 36 -6.67 -2.67 9.29
CA LEU A 36 -5.50 -3.19 8.59
C LEU A 36 -5.83 -4.58 8.01
N VAL A 37 -5.69 -4.71 6.70
CA VAL A 37 -5.88 -5.97 5.96
C VAL A 37 -4.52 -6.53 5.59
N ASP A 38 -4.19 -7.71 6.09
CA ASP A 38 -2.95 -8.41 5.75
C ASP A 38 -3.23 -9.40 4.60
N LEU A 39 -2.67 -9.13 3.42
CA LEU A 39 -2.76 -9.97 2.23
C LEU A 39 -1.44 -10.70 1.93
N ASP A 40 -0.54 -10.80 2.90
CA ASP A 40 0.66 -11.61 2.76
C ASP A 40 0.47 -12.98 3.43
N SER A 41 0.82 -14.05 2.73
CA SER A 41 0.80 -15.43 3.26
C SER A 41 1.71 -15.63 4.47
N GLN A 42 2.66 -14.74 4.69
CA GLN A 42 3.54 -14.76 5.86
C GLN A 42 2.88 -14.19 7.12
N GLY A 43 1.79 -13.43 7.00
CA GLY A 43 1.09 -12.81 8.12
C GLY A 43 1.93 -11.79 8.90
N SER A 44 2.87 -11.14 8.22
CA SER A 44 3.86 -10.28 8.90
C SER A 44 3.26 -9.04 9.53
N ALA A 45 2.24 -8.43 8.90
CA ALA A 45 1.53 -7.30 9.49
C ALA A 45 0.73 -7.74 10.73
N SER A 46 0.13 -8.91 10.65
CA SER A 46 -0.65 -9.52 11.74
C SER A 46 0.22 -9.77 12.99
N VAL A 47 1.39 -10.36 12.80
CA VAL A 47 2.34 -10.60 13.90
C VAL A 47 2.87 -9.29 14.48
N SER A 48 3.15 -8.29 13.64
CA SER A 48 3.60 -6.96 14.08
C SER A 48 2.59 -6.25 14.99
N LEU A 49 1.29 -6.56 14.86
CA LEU A 49 0.23 -6.03 15.72
C LEU A 49 -0.13 -6.94 16.92
N GLY A 50 0.62 -8.00 17.15
CA GLY A 50 0.52 -8.81 18.38
C GLY A 50 -0.24 -10.12 18.22
N VAL A 51 -0.63 -10.52 17.02
CA VAL A 51 -1.24 -11.83 16.79
C VAL A 51 -0.16 -12.91 16.78
N ASP A 52 -0.36 -13.99 17.52
CA ASP A 52 0.58 -15.13 17.49
C ASP A 52 0.57 -15.76 16.10
N GLN A 53 1.75 -16.11 15.58
CA GLN A 53 1.92 -16.80 14.30
C GLN A 53 1.08 -18.09 14.18
N LYS A 54 0.73 -18.71 15.31
CA LYS A 54 -0.09 -19.92 15.38
C LYS A 54 -1.60 -19.63 15.38
N ASP A 55 -1.99 -18.37 15.57
CA ASP A 55 -3.39 -17.94 15.73
C ASP A 55 -3.82 -16.96 14.62
N LEU A 56 -3.36 -17.18 13.40
CA LEU A 56 -3.69 -16.34 12.26
C LEU A 56 -5.06 -16.65 11.65
N SER A 57 -5.65 -17.81 11.94
CA SER A 57 -7.01 -18.18 11.47
C SER A 57 -8.08 -17.81 12.51
N PRO A 58 -9.29 -17.42 12.07
CA PRO A 58 -9.67 -17.18 10.67
C PRO A 58 -9.01 -15.92 10.10
N SER A 59 -8.88 -15.85 8.77
CA SER A 59 -8.00 -14.90 8.09
C SER A 59 -8.64 -14.27 6.84
N SER A 60 -7.92 -13.39 6.19
CA SER A 60 -8.29 -12.81 4.89
C SER A 60 -8.47 -13.88 3.80
N ALA A 61 -7.81 -15.04 3.91
CA ALA A 61 -8.04 -16.16 3.01
C ALA A 61 -9.47 -16.71 3.13
N ASP A 62 -9.95 -16.92 4.37
CA ASP A 62 -11.31 -17.43 4.63
C ASP A 62 -12.36 -16.48 4.06
N VAL A 63 -12.14 -15.17 4.19
CA VAL A 63 -13.05 -14.14 3.66
C VAL A 63 -13.02 -14.11 2.13
N LEU A 64 -11.83 -14.05 1.54
CA LEU A 64 -11.67 -13.98 0.09
C LEU A 64 -12.17 -15.24 -0.63
N PHE A 65 -12.02 -16.40 0.01
CA PHE A 65 -12.49 -17.65 -0.56
C PHE A 65 -13.99 -17.90 -0.36
N GLY A 66 -14.63 -17.09 0.47
CA GLY A 66 -16.07 -17.15 0.73
C GLY A 66 -16.46 -18.13 1.85
N ASP A 67 -15.48 -18.57 2.63
CA ASP A 67 -15.69 -19.53 3.72
C ASP A 67 -16.22 -18.83 5.00
N ARG A 68 -15.99 -17.50 5.15
CA ARG A 68 -16.46 -16.68 6.26
C ARG A 68 -16.86 -15.25 5.85
N SER A 69 -17.70 -14.60 6.66
CA SER A 69 -17.97 -13.17 6.52
C SER A 69 -16.78 -12.32 7.00
N LEU A 70 -16.64 -11.12 6.45
CA LEU A 70 -15.61 -10.18 6.88
C LEU A 70 -15.80 -9.80 8.36
N ARG A 71 -17.02 -9.48 8.80
CA ARG A 71 -17.34 -9.06 10.17
C ARG A 71 -16.99 -10.11 11.23
N ASP A 72 -17.19 -11.39 10.91
CA ASP A 72 -16.88 -12.50 11.83
C ASP A 72 -15.38 -12.84 11.86
N THR A 73 -14.59 -12.23 10.99
CA THR A 73 -13.16 -12.52 10.83
C THR A 73 -12.27 -11.38 11.31
N ILE A 74 -12.75 -10.14 11.25
CA ILE A 74 -12.06 -8.98 11.82
C ILE A 74 -11.88 -9.16 13.32
N ARG A 75 -10.70 -8.83 13.81
CA ARG A 75 -10.37 -8.90 15.24
C ARG A 75 -9.76 -7.59 15.75
N PRO A 76 -10.02 -7.20 17.01
CA PRO A 76 -9.36 -6.06 17.61
C PRO A 76 -7.86 -6.36 17.80
N THR A 77 -7.06 -5.29 17.87
CA THR A 77 -5.63 -5.38 18.15
C THR A 77 -5.28 -4.77 19.52
N ALA A 78 -4.02 -4.88 19.92
CA ALA A 78 -3.49 -4.20 21.11
C ALA A 78 -3.27 -2.67 20.88
N VAL A 79 -3.60 -2.16 19.69
CA VAL A 79 -3.52 -0.74 19.35
C VAL A 79 -4.94 -0.18 19.28
N ASP A 80 -5.22 0.83 20.09
CA ASP A 80 -6.53 1.48 20.06
C ASP A 80 -6.86 1.97 18.65
N ASN A 81 -8.13 1.83 18.25
CA ASN A 81 -8.66 2.21 16.95
C ASN A 81 -8.06 1.45 15.75
N ILE A 82 -7.41 0.30 15.96
CA ILE A 82 -7.00 -0.59 14.87
C ILE A 82 -7.65 -1.95 15.04
N ASP A 83 -8.45 -2.32 14.05
CA ASP A 83 -8.90 -3.67 13.83
C ASP A 83 -8.08 -4.32 12.71
N LEU A 84 -7.99 -5.63 12.72
CA LEU A 84 -7.12 -6.42 11.85
C LEU A 84 -7.87 -7.56 11.17
N LEU A 85 -7.70 -7.67 9.87
CA LEU A 85 -7.97 -8.88 9.10
C LEU A 85 -6.62 -9.58 8.86
N THR A 86 -6.38 -10.68 9.54
CA THR A 86 -5.08 -11.39 9.53
C THR A 86 -4.75 -12.00 8.18
N GLY A 87 -3.46 -12.02 7.82
CA GLY A 87 -2.94 -12.86 6.74
C GLY A 87 -2.67 -14.28 7.21
N SER A 88 -2.74 -15.26 6.31
CA SER A 88 -2.42 -16.65 6.62
C SER A 88 -1.82 -17.39 5.42
N LEU A 89 -1.20 -18.54 5.69
CA LEU A 89 -0.53 -19.35 4.67
C LEU A 89 -1.47 -19.79 3.53
N GLU A 90 -2.79 -19.89 3.80
CA GLU A 90 -3.81 -20.24 2.82
C GLU A 90 -3.86 -19.25 1.66
N LEU A 91 -3.46 -17.98 1.85
CA LEU A 91 -3.33 -16.98 0.78
C LEU A 91 -2.39 -17.40 -0.34
N ALA A 92 -1.46 -18.33 -0.10
CA ALA A 92 -0.62 -18.89 -1.15
C ALA A 92 -1.43 -19.59 -2.25
N ASN A 93 -2.65 -20.02 -1.96
CA ASN A 93 -3.57 -20.67 -2.89
C ASN A 93 -4.48 -19.66 -3.63
N ALA A 94 -4.35 -18.36 -3.38
CA ALA A 94 -5.27 -17.35 -3.91
C ALA A 94 -5.33 -17.33 -5.44
N ASP A 95 -4.19 -17.49 -6.12
CA ASP A 95 -4.16 -17.52 -7.59
C ASP A 95 -5.01 -18.65 -8.19
N VAL A 96 -5.11 -19.78 -7.51
CA VAL A 96 -5.94 -20.90 -7.94
C VAL A 96 -7.40 -20.69 -7.52
N ARG A 97 -7.64 -20.41 -6.23
CA ARG A 97 -8.98 -20.29 -5.65
C ARG A 97 -9.78 -19.14 -6.26
N LEU A 98 -9.20 -17.93 -6.32
CA LEU A 98 -9.90 -16.74 -6.83
C LEU A 98 -10.08 -16.75 -8.35
N LYS A 99 -9.16 -17.36 -9.13
CA LYS A 99 -9.36 -17.49 -10.59
C LYS A 99 -10.49 -18.45 -10.97
N GLN A 100 -10.89 -19.35 -10.08
CA GLN A 100 -12.02 -20.26 -10.26
C GLN A 100 -13.37 -19.64 -9.88
N GLN A 101 -13.35 -18.53 -9.13
CA GLN A 101 -14.56 -17.78 -8.75
C GLN A 101 -14.96 -16.82 -9.87
N ASP A 102 -16.27 -16.66 -10.05
CA ASP A 102 -16.79 -15.59 -10.90
C ASP A 102 -16.38 -14.24 -10.30
N ARG A 103 -15.77 -13.38 -11.13
CA ARG A 103 -15.27 -12.07 -10.72
C ARG A 103 -14.29 -12.10 -9.53
N GLY A 104 -13.50 -13.17 -9.37
CA GLY A 104 -12.58 -13.33 -8.25
C GLY A 104 -11.55 -12.19 -8.07
N GLN A 105 -11.27 -11.42 -9.13
CA GLN A 105 -10.42 -10.22 -9.03
C GLN A 105 -11.09 -9.03 -8.31
N TYR A 106 -12.41 -9.05 -8.12
CA TYR A 106 -13.18 -8.01 -7.41
C TYR A 106 -13.54 -8.42 -5.98
N ARG A 107 -13.12 -9.61 -5.55
CA ARG A 107 -13.59 -10.19 -4.29
C ARG A 107 -13.27 -9.30 -3.08
N LEU A 108 -12.07 -8.74 -3.02
CA LEU A 108 -11.69 -7.85 -1.93
C LEU A 108 -12.55 -6.56 -1.91
N ALA A 109 -12.74 -5.93 -3.05
CA ALA A 109 -13.59 -4.74 -3.13
C ALA A 109 -15.00 -5.03 -2.61
N SER A 110 -15.60 -6.15 -3.09
CA SER A 110 -16.96 -6.54 -2.69
C SER A 110 -17.09 -6.83 -1.18
N VAL A 111 -16.09 -7.42 -0.54
CA VAL A 111 -16.17 -7.70 0.91
C VAL A 111 -15.91 -6.47 1.76
N LEU A 112 -15.05 -5.54 1.29
CA LEU A 112 -14.76 -4.31 2.03
C LEU A 112 -15.96 -3.33 2.03
N GLU A 113 -16.86 -3.40 1.05
CA GLU A 113 -18.13 -2.64 1.03
C GLU A 113 -18.97 -2.93 2.28
N GLU A 114 -18.88 -4.13 2.88
CA GLU A 114 -19.65 -4.51 4.06
C GLU A 114 -19.33 -3.67 5.30
N VAL A 115 -18.12 -3.07 5.34
CA VAL A 115 -17.58 -2.35 6.52
C VAL A 115 -17.13 -0.93 6.22
N GLU A 116 -17.38 -0.42 5.01
CA GLU A 116 -16.87 0.89 4.58
C GLU A 116 -17.33 2.06 5.45
N ASP A 117 -18.47 1.95 6.10
CA ASP A 117 -19.00 2.98 7.00
C ASP A 117 -18.44 2.90 8.42
N GLU A 118 -17.74 1.82 8.77
CA GLU A 118 -17.18 1.60 10.11
C GLU A 118 -15.75 2.13 10.25
N TYR A 119 -15.01 2.17 9.13
CA TYR A 119 -13.60 2.57 9.13
C TYR A 119 -13.37 3.83 8.30
N GLN A 120 -12.63 4.78 8.88
CA GLN A 120 -12.20 6.00 8.19
C GLN A 120 -10.97 5.77 7.29
N SER A 121 -10.23 4.69 7.55
CA SER A 121 -9.11 4.26 6.72
C SER A 121 -8.99 2.74 6.71
N ILE A 122 -8.75 2.18 5.53
CA ILE A 122 -8.46 0.76 5.33
C ILE A 122 -7.07 0.66 4.70
N LEU A 123 -6.09 0.20 5.46
CA LEU A 123 -4.75 -0.06 4.97
C LEU A 123 -4.66 -1.52 4.54
N ILE A 124 -3.98 -1.78 3.41
CA ILE A 124 -3.79 -3.15 2.92
C ILE A 124 -2.29 -3.40 2.78
N ASP A 125 -1.75 -4.33 3.57
CA ASP A 125 -0.40 -4.84 3.36
C ASP A 125 -0.39 -5.90 2.27
N CYS A 126 0.41 -5.70 1.23
CA CYS A 126 0.45 -6.57 0.07
C CYS A 126 1.73 -7.40 0.01
N ALA A 127 1.61 -8.68 -0.33
CA ALA A 127 2.75 -9.54 -0.64
C ALA A 127 3.58 -8.97 -1.82
N PRO A 128 4.89 -9.28 -1.89
CA PRO A 128 5.76 -8.87 -3.00
C PRO A 128 5.49 -9.70 -4.25
N SER A 129 4.34 -9.52 -4.89
CA SER A 129 3.95 -10.34 -6.03
C SER A 129 3.08 -9.57 -7.03
N THR A 130 2.97 -10.12 -8.24
CA THR A 130 2.00 -9.69 -9.26
C THR A 130 0.77 -10.61 -9.31
N SER A 131 0.44 -11.23 -8.18
CA SER A 131 -0.64 -12.21 -8.02
C SER A 131 -2.02 -11.58 -8.14
N ILE A 132 -3.05 -12.41 -8.15
CA ILE A 132 -4.45 -11.97 -8.10
C ILE A 132 -4.76 -11.15 -6.84
N LEU A 133 -4.02 -11.34 -5.74
CA LEU A 133 -4.17 -10.54 -4.52
C LEU A 133 -3.76 -9.08 -4.74
N SER A 134 -2.65 -8.84 -5.45
CA SER A 134 -2.23 -7.49 -5.83
C SER A 134 -3.24 -6.82 -6.76
N VAL A 135 -3.86 -7.57 -7.67
CA VAL A 135 -4.95 -7.06 -8.52
C VAL A 135 -6.18 -6.72 -7.67
N ASN A 136 -6.57 -7.60 -6.74
CA ASN A 136 -7.67 -7.34 -5.81
C ASN A 136 -7.44 -6.07 -4.99
N ALA A 137 -6.24 -5.91 -4.43
CA ALA A 137 -5.87 -4.73 -3.65
C ALA A 137 -5.97 -3.44 -4.50
N LEU A 138 -5.47 -3.45 -5.75
CA LEU A 138 -5.54 -2.30 -6.65
C LEU A 138 -6.95 -1.98 -7.13
N ILE A 139 -7.82 -2.99 -7.28
CA ILE A 139 -9.25 -2.80 -7.63
C ILE A 139 -10.03 -2.21 -6.45
N ALA A 140 -9.74 -2.66 -5.23
CA ALA A 140 -10.37 -2.17 -4.01
C ALA A 140 -9.87 -0.77 -3.59
N ALA A 141 -8.76 -0.30 -4.18
CA ALA A 141 -8.07 0.91 -3.75
C ALA A 141 -8.75 2.20 -4.21
N ASP A 142 -8.79 3.20 -3.34
CA ASP A 142 -9.03 4.60 -3.70
C ASP A 142 -7.74 5.31 -4.12
N ALA A 143 -6.63 4.98 -3.48
CA ALA A 143 -5.28 5.41 -3.83
C ALA A 143 -4.27 4.41 -3.25
N PHE A 144 -3.00 4.40 -3.67
CA PHE A 144 -2.03 3.46 -3.13
C PHE A 144 -0.65 4.08 -2.89
N ILE A 145 0.08 3.52 -1.91
CA ILE A 145 1.44 3.91 -1.55
C ILE A 145 2.43 2.89 -2.10
N ILE A 146 3.53 3.37 -2.66
CA ILE A 146 4.63 2.53 -3.17
C ILE A 146 5.87 2.77 -2.31
N PRO A 147 6.22 1.89 -1.37
CA PRO A 147 7.49 1.94 -0.69
C PRO A 147 8.62 1.60 -1.66
N VAL A 148 9.68 2.42 -1.65
CA VAL A 148 10.83 2.27 -2.57
C VAL A 148 12.11 2.48 -1.79
N THR A 149 12.99 1.50 -1.78
CA THR A 149 14.36 1.70 -1.28
C THR A 149 15.19 2.32 -2.40
N PRO A 150 15.76 3.53 -2.21
CA PRO A 150 16.53 4.20 -3.24
C PRO A 150 17.80 3.40 -3.55
N SER A 151 17.84 2.84 -4.74
CA SER A 151 18.93 2.03 -5.26
C SER A 151 18.96 2.15 -6.78
N TYR A 152 20.05 1.75 -7.41
CA TYR A 152 20.16 1.75 -8.88
C TYR A 152 19.00 1.01 -9.58
N LEU A 153 18.45 -0.04 -8.94
CA LEU A 153 17.32 -0.82 -9.47
C LEU A 153 15.94 -0.34 -8.96
N ALA A 154 15.88 0.80 -8.29
CA ALA A 154 14.62 1.30 -7.72
C ALA A 154 13.59 1.62 -8.80
N LEU A 155 14.03 2.24 -9.91
CA LEU A 155 13.17 2.60 -11.04
C LEU A 155 12.53 1.36 -11.70
N GLU A 156 13.26 0.26 -11.84
CA GLU A 156 12.74 -0.99 -12.45
C GLU A 156 11.56 -1.56 -11.65
N GLY A 157 11.66 -1.54 -10.32
CA GLY A 157 10.58 -2.02 -9.44
C GLY A 157 9.30 -1.21 -9.59
N VAL A 158 9.41 0.12 -9.69
CA VAL A 158 8.24 1.00 -9.88
C VAL A 158 7.67 0.86 -11.29
N VAL A 159 8.51 0.73 -12.32
CA VAL A 159 8.08 0.49 -13.71
C VAL A 159 7.31 -0.84 -13.80
N SER A 160 7.82 -1.90 -13.19
CA SER A 160 7.14 -3.22 -13.16
C SER A 160 5.75 -3.12 -12.49
N LEU A 161 5.62 -2.41 -11.38
CA LEU A 161 4.31 -2.16 -10.76
C LEU A 161 3.40 -1.33 -11.69
N GLY A 162 3.96 -0.34 -12.40
CA GLY A 162 3.24 0.45 -13.39
C GLY A 162 2.60 -0.40 -14.50
N GLU A 163 3.21 -1.53 -14.87
CA GLU A 163 2.60 -2.48 -15.82
C GLU A 163 1.40 -3.21 -15.23
N VAL A 164 1.44 -3.58 -13.95
CA VAL A 164 0.28 -4.17 -13.25
C VAL A 164 -0.87 -3.16 -13.20
N VAL A 165 -0.61 -1.93 -12.79
CA VAL A 165 -1.62 -0.85 -12.76
C VAL A 165 -2.22 -0.60 -14.14
N ARG A 166 -1.40 -0.55 -15.20
CA ARG A 166 -1.90 -0.42 -16.58
C ARG A 166 -2.76 -1.60 -17.02
N ARG A 167 -2.45 -2.81 -16.55
CA ARG A 167 -3.26 -4.01 -16.83
C ARG A 167 -4.62 -3.92 -16.12
N VAL A 168 -4.64 -3.53 -14.86
CA VAL A 168 -5.88 -3.28 -14.11
C VAL A 168 -6.71 -2.23 -14.83
N ARG A 169 -6.13 -1.07 -15.17
CA ARG A 169 -6.84 0.00 -15.90
C ARG A 169 -7.45 -0.50 -17.22
N ARG A 170 -6.72 -1.29 -18.01
CA ARG A 170 -7.24 -1.86 -19.27
C ARG A 170 -8.38 -2.85 -19.06
N GLY A 171 -8.39 -3.58 -17.94
CA GLY A 171 -9.40 -4.59 -17.63
C GLY A 171 -10.70 -4.03 -17.04
N ILE A 172 -10.62 -2.95 -16.26
CA ILE A 172 -11.76 -2.38 -15.53
C ILE A 172 -12.08 -0.92 -15.92
N GLY A 173 -11.29 -0.31 -16.83
CA GLY A 173 -11.49 1.07 -17.27
C GLY A 173 -10.81 2.11 -16.40
N GLU A 174 -10.65 1.86 -15.12
CA GLU A 174 -10.02 2.77 -14.16
C GLU A 174 -8.99 2.03 -13.29
N ALA A 175 -8.07 2.78 -12.71
CA ALA A 175 -7.16 2.29 -11.68
C ALA A 175 -6.93 3.40 -10.67
N ALA A 176 -6.87 3.05 -9.40
CA ALA A 176 -6.57 3.98 -8.32
C ALA A 176 -5.31 4.81 -8.62
N PRO A 177 -5.28 6.11 -8.27
CA PRO A 177 -4.10 6.95 -8.42
C PRO A 177 -3.01 6.54 -7.43
N ILE A 178 -1.75 6.85 -7.79
CA ILE A 178 -0.63 6.75 -6.85
C ILE A 178 -0.77 7.88 -5.85
N LEU A 179 -0.99 7.55 -4.57
CA LEU A 179 -0.97 8.52 -3.49
C LEU A 179 0.45 9.06 -3.28
N GLY A 180 1.43 8.18 -3.30
CA GLY A 180 2.83 8.58 -3.26
C GLY A 180 3.81 7.41 -3.26
N LEU A 181 5.06 7.74 -3.66
CA LEU A 181 6.24 6.90 -3.49
C LEU A 181 6.89 7.26 -2.16
N ALA A 182 6.94 6.31 -1.21
CA ALA A 182 7.59 6.48 0.08
C ALA A 182 9.03 5.94 0.00
N LEU A 183 10.01 6.84 0.12
CA LEU A 183 11.43 6.46 0.13
C LEU A 183 11.75 5.85 1.49
N THR A 184 12.12 4.58 1.50
CA THR A 184 12.34 3.78 2.72
C THR A 184 13.80 3.32 2.83
N MET A 185 14.24 3.00 4.04
CA MET A 185 15.59 2.49 4.33
C MET A 185 16.70 3.40 3.76
N VAL A 186 16.48 4.71 3.82
CA VAL A 186 17.42 5.70 3.29
C VAL A 186 18.65 5.76 4.18
N ASP A 187 19.79 5.32 3.65
CA ASP A 187 21.10 5.41 4.30
C ASP A 187 22.01 6.34 3.51
N ARG A 188 22.12 7.60 3.94
CA ARG A 188 22.92 8.62 3.25
C ARG A 188 24.43 8.41 3.38
N SER A 189 24.89 7.39 4.11
CA SER A 189 26.30 7.01 4.09
C SER A 189 26.70 6.30 2.80
N GLU A 190 25.73 5.77 2.05
CA GLU A 190 25.92 5.13 0.76
C GLU A 190 25.95 6.20 -0.36
N SER A 191 27.04 6.28 -1.12
CA SER A 191 27.30 7.35 -2.09
C SER A 191 26.30 7.44 -3.25
N GLN A 192 25.51 6.38 -3.53
CA GLN A 192 24.56 6.32 -4.65
C GLN A 192 23.11 6.65 -4.25
N VAL A 193 22.84 6.84 -2.96
CA VAL A 193 21.47 7.02 -2.46
C VAL A 193 20.89 8.38 -2.89
N ASP A 194 21.67 9.45 -2.78
CA ASP A 194 21.19 10.78 -3.15
C ASP A 194 20.93 10.88 -4.67
N ASP A 195 21.80 10.29 -5.50
CA ASP A 195 21.58 10.21 -6.96
C ASP A 195 20.31 9.41 -7.30
N ALA A 196 20.07 8.29 -6.62
CA ALA A 196 18.86 7.49 -6.81
C ALA A 196 17.60 8.25 -6.40
N ILE A 197 17.65 8.99 -5.29
CA ILE A 197 16.54 9.85 -4.85
C ILE A 197 16.26 10.94 -5.87
N GLU A 198 17.31 11.60 -6.38
CA GLU A 198 17.16 12.64 -7.40
C GLU A 198 16.53 12.08 -8.69
N GLN A 199 16.98 10.93 -9.16
CA GLN A 199 16.39 10.26 -10.32
C GLN A 199 14.92 9.92 -10.10
N LEU A 200 14.52 9.40 -8.94
CA LEU A 200 13.13 9.11 -8.61
C LEU A 200 12.30 10.40 -8.58
N ARG A 201 12.79 11.48 -7.99
CA ARG A 201 12.12 12.78 -7.96
C ARG A 201 12.00 13.41 -9.34
N ASN A 202 13.04 13.33 -10.16
CA ASN A 202 13.01 13.83 -11.55
C ASN A 202 12.01 13.05 -12.42
N HIS A 203 11.87 11.73 -12.20
CA HIS A 203 10.97 10.90 -13.00
C HIS A 203 9.51 10.97 -12.53
N TYR A 204 9.26 10.96 -11.21
CA TYR A 204 7.92 10.89 -10.64
C TYR A 204 7.41 12.22 -10.07
N GLY A 205 8.27 13.24 -9.96
CA GLY A 205 7.90 14.59 -9.51
C GLY A 205 7.20 14.58 -8.16
N GLY A 206 6.12 15.33 -8.06
CA GLY A 206 5.31 15.46 -6.84
C GLY A 206 4.63 14.17 -6.35
N LYS A 207 4.77 13.03 -7.08
CA LYS A 207 4.34 11.72 -6.58
C LYS A 207 5.30 11.14 -5.54
N VAL A 208 6.56 11.55 -5.48
CA VAL A 208 7.46 11.16 -4.41
C VAL A 208 7.08 11.95 -3.16
N PHE A 209 6.97 11.28 -2.00
CA PHE A 209 6.82 11.99 -0.74
C PHE A 209 8.09 12.80 -0.44
N ASP A 210 7.93 13.98 0.15
CA ASP A 210 9.08 14.80 0.57
C ASP A 210 9.80 14.15 1.74
N THR A 211 9.05 13.53 2.64
CA THR A 211 9.57 12.74 3.75
C THR A 211 10.26 11.47 3.26
N VAL A 212 11.42 11.19 3.84
CA VAL A 212 12.15 9.93 3.65
C VAL A 212 12.18 9.17 4.97
N ILE A 213 11.99 7.85 4.90
CA ILE A 213 12.15 6.96 6.05
C ILE A 213 13.60 6.48 6.08
N ARG A 214 14.36 7.02 7.01
CA ARG A 214 15.78 6.66 7.17
C ARG A 214 15.91 5.24 7.73
N LYS A 215 17.03 4.62 7.42
CA LYS A 215 17.38 3.33 8.01
C LYS A 215 17.50 3.49 9.53
N ASP A 216 16.72 2.74 10.27
CA ASP A 216 16.70 2.76 11.74
C ASP A 216 16.53 1.32 12.25
N PRO A 217 17.51 0.80 13.05
CA PRO A 217 17.40 -0.54 13.63
C PRO A 217 16.12 -0.75 14.45
N LYS A 218 15.55 0.32 15.02
CA LYS A 218 14.31 0.23 15.79
C LYS A 218 13.10 -0.18 14.94
N LEU A 219 13.08 0.17 13.65
CA LEU A 219 12.07 -0.28 12.71
C LEU A 219 12.19 -1.78 12.39
N GLU A 220 13.40 -2.32 12.44
CA GLU A 220 13.66 -3.75 12.25
C GLU A 220 13.36 -4.56 13.51
N GLU A 221 13.60 -3.98 14.70
CA GLU A 221 13.37 -4.61 16.00
C GLU A 221 11.89 -4.65 16.40
N ALA A 222 11.12 -3.60 16.09
CA ALA A 222 9.73 -3.43 16.55
C ALA A 222 8.81 -4.63 16.23
N PRO A 223 8.83 -5.21 15.02
CA PRO A 223 8.04 -6.40 14.70
C PRO A 223 8.35 -7.60 15.59
N SER A 224 9.62 -7.79 15.97
CA SER A 224 10.03 -8.87 16.88
C SER A 224 9.48 -8.73 18.31
N ARG A 225 8.95 -7.54 18.63
CA ARG A 225 8.29 -7.20 19.89
C ARG A 225 6.77 -7.11 19.75
N ASN A 226 6.23 -7.44 18.56
CA ASN A 226 4.81 -7.33 18.24
C ASN A 226 4.27 -5.91 18.46
N MET A 227 5.04 -4.91 18.03
CA MET A 227 4.73 -3.49 18.24
C MET A 227 4.97 -2.69 16.95
N ASP A 228 4.14 -1.65 16.76
CA ASP A 228 4.47 -0.56 15.88
C ASP A 228 5.60 0.31 16.46
N ILE A 229 6.20 1.17 15.61
CA ILE A 229 7.35 1.99 16.03
C ILE A 229 6.99 2.99 17.13
N PHE A 230 5.76 3.49 17.15
CA PHE A 230 5.34 4.51 18.11
C PHE A 230 5.16 3.96 19.52
N ARG A 231 4.82 2.65 19.65
CA ARG A 231 4.78 1.96 20.94
C ARG A 231 6.16 1.44 21.33
N TYR A 232 6.95 0.96 20.36
CA TYR A 232 8.25 0.34 20.63
C TYR A 232 9.33 1.37 20.97
N ALA A 233 9.47 2.42 20.14
CA ALA A 233 10.51 3.42 20.28
C ALA A 233 10.01 4.80 19.82
N PRO A 234 9.12 5.47 20.60
CA PRO A 234 8.43 6.69 20.20
C PRO A 234 9.37 7.86 19.86
N ASP A 235 10.55 7.90 20.47
CA ASP A 235 11.54 8.96 20.29
C ASP A 235 12.58 8.63 19.20
N SER A 236 12.46 7.46 18.56
CA SER A 236 13.40 7.02 17.52
C SER A 236 13.28 7.85 16.24
N GLN A 237 14.32 7.78 15.43
CA GLN A 237 14.36 8.40 14.12
C GLN A 237 13.24 7.87 13.21
N GLY A 238 13.00 6.56 13.25
CA GLY A 238 11.95 5.91 12.49
C GLY A 238 10.55 6.40 12.89
N ALA A 239 10.28 6.57 14.18
CA ALA A 239 9.01 7.13 14.66
C ALA A 239 8.80 8.56 14.16
N GLN A 240 9.82 9.41 14.22
CA GLN A 240 9.75 10.79 13.73
C GLN A 240 9.54 10.86 12.22
N ASP A 241 10.20 9.98 11.45
CA ASP A 241 10.06 9.95 10.00
C ASP A 241 8.66 9.46 9.60
N TYR A 242 8.14 8.40 10.23
CA TYR A 242 6.77 7.96 9.99
C TYR A 242 5.73 9.00 10.41
N GLN A 243 5.96 9.75 11.50
CA GLN A 243 5.06 10.83 11.88
C GLN A 243 4.92 11.87 10.75
N LYS A 244 6.03 12.29 10.14
CA LYS A 244 6.05 13.23 9.01
C LYS A 244 5.42 12.63 7.76
N LEU A 245 5.68 11.35 7.47
CA LEU A 245 5.05 10.67 6.34
C LEU A 245 3.53 10.64 6.49
N ILE A 246 3.02 10.41 7.70
CA ILE A 246 1.58 10.40 7.97
C ILE A 246 0.98 11.79 7.78
N ASP A 247 1.69 12.87 8.14
CA ASP A 247 1.25 14.25 7.87
C ASP A 247 1.05 14.44 6.35
N GLU A 248 2.02 14.04 5.53
CA GLU A 248 1.90 14.13 4.08
C GLU A 248 0.82 13.19 3.50
N VAL A 249 0.65 11.99 4.05
CA VAL A 249 -0.42 11.06 3.63
C VAL A 249 -1.78 11.71 3.87
N GLU A 250 -2.04 12.29 5.05
CA GLU A 250 -3.31 12.96 5.34
C GLU A 250 -3.55 14.16 4.45
N GLU A 251 -2.53 14.99 4.22
CA GLU A 251 -2.63 16.14 3.32
C GLU A 251 -2.99 15.70 1.88
N ARG A 252 -2.34 14.64 1.38
CA ARG A 252 -2.64 14.12 0.05
C ARG A 252 -4.03 13.50 -0.03
N LEU A 253 -4.47 12.76 0.99
CA LEU A 253 -5.83 12.22 1.05
C LEU A 253 -6.89 13.31 1.03
N GLN A 254 -6.67 14.42 1.73
CA GLN A 254 -7.59 15.58 1.70
C GLN A 254 -7.64 16.21 0.31
N ARG A 255 -6.51 16.43 -0.34
CA ARG A 255 -6.44 16.98 -1.70
C ARG A 255 -7.15 16.09 -2.72
N TYR A 256 -6.91 14.78 -2.69
CA TYR A 256 -7.59 13.84 -3.59
C TYR A 256 -9.09 13.78 -3.31
N GLY A 257 -9.52 13.78 -2.05
CA GLY A 257 -10.94 13.78 -1.69
C GLY A 257 -11.68 15.01 -2.19
N SER A 258 -11.06 16.19 -2.20
CA SER A 258 -11.67 17.42 -2.72
C SER A 258 -11.78 17.40 -4.26
N VAL A 259 -10.82 16.85 -4.97
CA VAL A 259 -10.82 16.75 -6.44
C VAL A 259 -11.85 15.72 -6.92
N TYR A 260 -11.90 14.54 -6.30
CA TYR A 260 -12.87 13.49 -6.69
C TYR A 260 -14.31 13.81 -6.23
N GLY A 261 -14.49 14.48 -5.09
CA GLY A 261 -15.81 14.94 -4.64
C GLY A 261 -16.44 15.95 -5.60
N SER A 262 -15.66 16.89 -6.12
CA SER A 262 -16.13 17.88 -7.10
C SER A 262 -16.46 17.29 -8.48
N LEU A 263 -15.85 16.17 -8.86
CA LEU A 263 -16.15 15.47 -10.12
C LEU A 263 -17.46 14.66 -10.04
N GLN A 264 -17.82 14.13 -8.88
CA GLN A 264 -19.11 13.44 -8.68
C GLN A 264 -20.30 14.41 -8.59
N GLU A 265 -20.13 15.58 -7.99
CA GLU A 265 -21.17 16.61 -7.93
C GLU A 265 -21.37 17.35 -9.27
N GLY A 266 -20.33 17.42 -10.11
CA GLY A 266 -20.40 18.04 -11.45
C GLY A 266 -20.98 17.16 -12.56
N GLY A 267 -21.16 15.86 -12.32
CA GLY A 267 -21.58 14.87 -13.33
C GLY A 267 -23.08 14.87 -13.67
N SER A 268 -23.90 15.72 -13.04
CA SER A 268 -25.33 15.83 -13.36
C SER A 268 -25.67 16.91 -14.41
N ASN A 269 -24.70 17.70 -14.89
CA ASN A 269 -24.93 18.68 -15.94
C ASN A 269 -23.74 18.74 -16.92
N GLY A 270 -23.93 18.18 -18.11
CA GLY A 270 -23.19 18.53 -19.33
C GLY A 270 -21.90 17.75 -19.57
N ALA A 271 -21.97 16.83 -20.50
CA ALA A 271 -20.81 16.26 -21.15
C ALA A 271 -19.95 17.36 -21.78
N SER A 272 -18.73 17.56 -21.28
CA SER A 272 -17.62 18.13 -22.04
C SER A 272 -16.29 17.65 -21.46
N GLN A 273 -15.49 17.14 -22.37
CA GLN A 273 -14.15 16.62 -22.26
C GLN A 273 -13.23 17.62 -21.56
N ASP A 274 -12.61 17.19 -20.46
CA ASP A 274 -11.23 17.51 -20.10
C ASP A 274 -10.89 16.79 -18.78
N SER A 275 -10.45 15.53 -18.89
CA SER A 275 -9.77 14.85 -17.80
C SER A 275 -8.32 15.32 -17.76
N PRO A 276 -7.77 15.75 -16.60
CA PRO A 276 -6.34 15.97 -16.50
C PRO A 276 -5.63 14.61 -16.71
N ALA A 277 -4.94 14.50 -17.81
CA ALA A 277 -4.19 13.33 -18.22
C ALA A 277 -3.28 12.85 -17.10
N ALA A 278 -3.51 11.60 -16.62
CA ALA A 278 -2.50 10.87 -15.88
C ALA A 278 -1.27 10.78 -16.78
N SER A 279 -0.23 11.55 -16.45
CA SER A 279 1.03 11.56 -17.18
C SER A 279 1.52 10.12 -17.33
N GLU A 280 1.65 9.71 -18.57
CA GLU A 280 2.16 8.42 -19.00
C GLU A 280 3.48 8.11 -18.29
N VAL A 281 3.59 6.90 -17.76
CA VAL A 281 4.86 6.32 -17.35
C VAL A 281 5.60 6.01 -18.64
N SER A 282 6.35 6.99 -19.16
CA SER A 282 7.19 6.81 -20.35
C SER A 282 8.36 5.89 -20.00
N SER A 283 8.57 4.89 -20.85
CA SER A 283 9.73 4.00 -20.77
C SER A 283 11.01 4.80 -21.02
N PRO A 284 12.12 4.52 -20.33
CA PRO A 284 13.41 5.15 -20.62
C PRO A 284 13.89 4.74 -22.03
N PRO A 285 14.62 5.62 -22.74
CA PRO A 285 15.15 5.29 -24.05
C PRO A 285 16.15 4.14 -23.96
N SER A 286 15.96 3.12 -24.78
CA SER A 286 16.88 2.00 -24.92
C SER A 286 18.27 2.51 -25.32
N SER A 287 19.28 2.32 -24.49
CA SER A 287 20.69 2.57 -24.84
C SER A 287 21.09 1.62 -25.97
N LYS A 288 21.28 2.15 -27.17
CA LYS A 288 21.87 1.42 -28.29
C LYS A 288 23.35 1.14 -27.93
N SER A 289 23.67 -0.11 -27.71
CA SER A 289 25.05 -0.56 -27.69
C SER A 289 25.62 -0.44 -29.09
N SER A 290 26.51 0.54 -29.31
CA SER A 290 27.38 0.60 -30.47
C SER A 290 28.49 -0.43 -30.31
N SER A 291 28.34 -1.59 -30.95
CA SER A 291 29.46 -2.50 -31.22
C SER A 291 30.27 -1.92 -32.36
N SER A 292 31.51 -1.53 -32.08
CA SER A 292 32.54 -1.31 -33.10
C SER A 292 33.77 -2.11 -32.72
N ARG A 293 34.04 -3.10 -33.55
CA ARG A 293 35.30 -3.80 -33.86
C ARG A 293 36.21 -4.19 -32.69
#